data_f77bff580e071af5cf20b31b4148a0ba
#
_entry.id   f77bff580e071af5cf20b31b4148a0ba
#
_cell.length_a   1.000
_cell.length_b   1.000
_cell.length_c   1.000
_cell.angle_alpha   90.00
_cell.angle_beta   90.00
_cell.angle_gamma   90.00
#
_symmetry.space_group_name_H-M   'P 1'
#
loop_
_entity.id
_entity.type
_entity.pdbx_description
1 polymer ?
#
loop_
_entity_poly.entity_id
_entity_poly.type
_entity_poly.pdbx_seq_one_letter_code
_entity_poly.pdbx_strand_id
1 'polypeptide(L)'
;MARAPETGPWGPHRPEPSSPSAPVAPLRATDFLAAQRANRRNTILLVFVLLALGGAFGYLLGLVIDASNTDPAVFDALAPSPSGFIGASIFIGIGMIASLVTFTAGDRVVVGLTGAHEVSAEEEPVLHNVVEEMAIASGLPKPRLVVIETDAMNAFATGMRSERAALGVTRGLLKGLTREELQGVVGHEMSHIANWDTRYMTAVAILVGLIVLVADGVRRSLFYASLGRGGRHDRRGGSATFLIVILIVFSILAPIAAMLVRFAVSRQREYLADATSVRFTRNPQGLISALGKLEAAAAPFHGANRATQHMFIVNPFRKFGEDASALMATHPPIEKRIERLRNLGPQ
;
A
#
# COMPACT_ATOMS: atom_id res chain seq x y z
N MET A 1 41.25 -34.32 -41.75
CA MET A 1 40.60 -34.77 -40.52
C MET A 1 40.45 -33.56 -39.57
N ALA A 2 39.32 -32.93 -39.59
CA ALA A 2 38.99 -31.79 -38.71
C ALA A 2 38.27 -32.34 -37.46
N ARG A 3 38.80 -32.01 -36.26
CA ARG A 3 38.18 -32.38 -34.98
C ARG A 3 36.93 -31.53 -34.74
N ALA A 4 35.82 -32.19 -34.39
CA ALA A 4 34.62 -31.53 -33.91
C ALA A 4 34.87 -30.83 -32.55
N PRO A 5 34.23 -29.68 -32.26
CA PRO A 5 34.38 -29.02 -30.97
C PRO A 5 33.67 -29.80 -29.86
N GLU A 6 34.38 -30.06 -28.78
CA GLU A 6 33.85 -30.64 -27.55
C GLU A 6 32.82 -29.71 -26.94
N THR A 7 31.58 -30.17 -26.82
CA THR A 7 30.52 -29.50 -26.06
C THR A 7 30.80 -29.68 -24.58
N GLY A 8 31.23 -28.61 -23.93
CA GLY A 8 31.39 -28.56 -22.45
C GLY A 8 30.06 -28.71 -21.72
N PRO A 9 30.06 -28.94 -20.40
CA PRO A 9 28.88 -29.23 -19.57
C PRO A 9 27.88 -28.05 -19.43
N TRP A 10 28.07 -26.96 -20.19
CA TRP A 10 27.25 -25.77 -20.18
C TRP A 10 26.59 -25.53 -21.56
N GLY A 11 25.89 -26.53 -22.08
CA GLY A 11 25.00 -26.35 -23.23
C GLY A 11 23.92 -25.30 -22.93
N PRO A 12 23.39 -24.55 -23.94
CA PRO A 12 22.38 -23.54 -23.69
C PRO A 12 21.14 -24.19 -23.06
N HIS A 13 20.86 -23.79 -21.82
CA HIS A 13 19.60 -24.12 -21.14
C HIS A 13 18.45 -23.62 -22.04
N ARG A 14 17.77 -24.52 -22.75
CA ARG A 14 16.44 -24.25 -23.28
C ARG A 14 15.52 -24.16 -22.06
N PRO A 15 14.83 -23.03 -21.84
CA PRO A 15 13.79 -22.97 -20.81
C PRO A 15 12.74 -24.04 -21.18
N GLU A 16 12.44 -24.92 -20.25
CA GLU A 16 11.33 -25.88 -20.42
C GLU A 16 10.05 -25.07 -20.72
N PRO A 17 9.23 -25.53 -21.69
CA PRO A 17 7.96 -24.88 -21.94
C PRO A 17 7.14 -24.91 -20.66
N SER A 18 6.80 -23.73 -20.13
CA SER A 18 5.95 -23.59 -18.96
C SER A 18 4.67 -24.40 -19.17
N SER A 19 4.36 -25.30 -18.24
CA SER A 19 3.10 -26.04 -18.27
C SER A 19 1.93 -25.09 -18.49
N PRO A 20 0.96 -25.40 -19.36
CA PRO A 20 -0.17 -24.51 -19.61
C PRO A 20 -0.87 -24.19 -18.29
N SER A 21 -0.99 -22.89 -18.01
CA SER A 21 -1.69 -22.41 -16.81
C SER A 21 -3.12 -22.94 -16.84
N ALA A 22 -3.60 -23.45 -15.70
CA ALA A 22 -4.97 -23.91 -15.57
C ALA A 22 -5.95 -22.81 -16.04
N PRO A 23 -7.04 -23.16 -16.77
CA PRO A 23 -7.98 -22.18 -17.28
C PRO A 23 -8.52 -21.31 -16.13
N VAL A 24 -8.50 -19.99 -16.35
CA VAL A 24 -8.99 -19.02 -15.35
C VAL A 24 -10.50 -19.22 -15.24
N ALA A 25 -10.99 -19.59 -14.04
CA ALA A 25 -12.41 -19.74 -13.81
C ALA A 25 -13.14 -18.41 -14.06
N PRO A 26 -14.33 -18.42 -14.70
CA PRO A 26 -15.10 -17.22 -14.95
C PRO A 26 -15.48 -16.53 -13.62
N LEU A 27 -15.43 -15.20 -13.59
CA LEU A 27 -15.80 -14.40 -12.42
C LEU A 27 -17.28 -14.60 -12.10
N ARG A 28 -17.57 -14.92 -10.84
CA ARG A 28 -18.94 -15.05 -10.33
C ARG A 28 -19.33 -13.78 -9.55
N ALA A 29 -20.60 -13.43 -9.56
CA ALA A 29 -21.12 -12.32 -8.75
C ALA A 29 -20.82 -12.49 -7.25
N THR A 30 -20.72 -13.74 -6.78
CA THR A 30 -20.34 -14.08 -5.40
C THR A 30 -18.91 -13.64 -5.05
N ASP A 31 -18.00 -13.53 -6.02
CA ASP A 31 -16.61 -13.17 -5.79
C ASP A 31 -16.47 -11.71 -5.36
N PHE A 32 -17.28 -10.81 -5.95
CA PHE A 32 -17.32 -9.40 -5.57
C PHE A 32 -17.86 -9.19 -4.16
N LEU A 33 -18.97 -9.85 -3.81
CA LEU A 33 -19.54 -9.76 -2.46
C LEU A 33 -18.61 -10.37 -1.41
N ALA A 34 -17.87 -11.44 -1.76
CA ALA A 34 -16.88 -12.03 -0.88
C ALA A 34 -15.70 -11.07 -0.66
N ALA A 35 -15.20 -10.41 -1.72
CA ALA A 35 -14.15 -9.40 -1.65
C ALA A 35 -14.57 -8.22 -0.77
N GLN A 36 -15.75 -7.65 -0.98
CA GLN A 36 -16.28 -6.55 -0.17
C GLN A 36 -16.40 -6.91 1.32
N ARG A 37 -16.93 -8.11 1.63
CA ARG A 37 -17.02 -8.61 3.02
C ARG A 37 -15.66 -8.80 3.66
N ALA A 38 -14.70 -9.37 2.92
CA ALA A 38 -13.34 -9.56 3.38
C ALA A 38 -12.65 -8.20 3.64
N ASN A 39 -12.76 -7.25 2.73
CA ASN A 39 -12.17 -5.92 2.88
C ASN A 39 -12.77 -5.14 4.05
N ARG A 40 -14.09 -5.21 4.25
CA ARG A 40 -14.75 -4.62 5.43
C ARG A 40 -14.23 -5.22 6.73
N ARG A 41 -14.20 -6.56 6.82
CA ARG A 41 -13.69 -7.27 8.00
C ARG A 41 -12.24 -6.92 8.29
N ASN A 42 -11.39 -6.93 7.25
CA ASN A 42 -9.96 -6.65 7.38
C ASN A 42 -9.70 -5.20 7.79
N THR A 43 -10.51 -4.24 7.32
CA THR A 43 -10.43 -2.84 7.77
C THR A 43 -10.76 -2.70 9.25
N ILE A 44 -11.82 -3.36 9.73
CA ILE A 44 -12.21 -3.34 11.15
C ILE A 44 -11.13 -4.00 12.01
N LEU A 45 -10.63 -5.17 11.57
CA LEU A 45 -9.56 -5.88 12.27
C LEU A 45 -8.28 -5.04 12.34
N LEU A 46 -7.91 -4.36 11.25
CA LEU A 46 -6.76 -3.45 11.20
C LEU A 46 -6.88 -2.36 12.27
N VAL A 47 -8.00 -1.66 12.32
CA VAL A 47 -8.24 -0.59 13.31
C VAL A 47 -8.14 -1.16 14.73
N PHE A 48 -8.82 -2.29 15.00
CA PHE A 48 -8.77 -2.93 16.31
C PHE A 48 -7.35 -3.31 16.74
N VAL A 49 -6.59 -3.97 15.87
CA VAL A 49 -5.20 -4.37 16.15
C VAL A 49 -4.33 -3.16 16.45
N LEU A 50 -4.48 -2.08 15.67
CA LEU A 50 -3.69 -0.87 15.87
C LEU A 50 -4.05 -0.13 17.16
N LEU A 51 -5.32 -0.10 17.54
CA LEU A 51 -5.75 0.45 18.83
C LEU A 51 -5.21 -0.38 20.00
N ALA A 52 -5.27 -1.71 19.91
CA ALA A 52 -4.74 -2.61 20.93
C ALA A 52 -3.22 -2.45 21.09
N LEU A 53 -2.48 -2.40 19.98
CA LEU A 53 -1.03 -2.18 19.99
C LEU A 53 -0.67 -0.80 20.51
N GLY A 54 -1.40 0.24 20.12
CA GLY A 54 -1.23 1.60 20.64
C GLY A 54 -1.47 1.67 22.15
N GLY A 55 -2.56 1.03 22.62
CA GLY A 55 -2.88 0.95 24.05
C GLY A 55 -1.81 0.21 24.85
N ALA A 56 -1.36 -0.96 24.36
CA ALA A 56 -0.28 -1.71 24.98
C ALA A 56 1.02 -0.90 25.04
N PHE A 57 1.35 -0.19 23.96
CA PHE A 57 2.51 0.70 23.94
C PHE A 57 2.40 1.83 24.97
N GLY A 58 1.27 2.52 25.00
CA GLY A 58 1.04 3.57 25.97
C GLY A 58 1.11 3.10 27.42
N TYR A 59 0.57 1.88 27.67
CA TYR A 59 0.65 1.24 28.98
C TYR A 59 2.10 0.97 29.38
N LEU A 60 2.91 0.39 28.49
CA LEU A 60 4.33 0.11 28.76
C LEU A 60 5.13 1.38 29.03
N LEU A 61 4.86 2.46 28.27
CA LEU A 61 5.51 3.76 28.54
C LEU A 61 5.18 4.29 29.93
N GLY A 62 3.91 4.25 30.33
CA GLY A 62 3.49 4.67 31.65
C GLY A 62 4.06 3.80 32.76
N LEU A 63 4.15 2.49 32.54
CA LEU A 63 4.78 1.56 33.48
C LEU A 63 6.26 1.92 33.71
N VAL A 64 6.99 2.30 32.65
CA VAL A 64 8.38 2.78 32.77
C VAL A 64 8.47 4.08 33.56
N ILE A 65 7.49 4.99 33.41
CA ILE A 65 7.42 6.24 34.21
C ILE A 65 7.22 5.89 35.67
N ASP A 66 6.29 5.00 36.03
CA ASP A 66 6.06 4.60 37.43
C ASP A 66 7.30 3.89 38.00
N ALA A 67 7.93 3.00 37.26
CA ALA A 67 9.17 2.32 37.64
C ALA A 67 10.34 3.31 37.89
N SER A 68 10.39 4.41 37.14
CA SER A 68 11.44 5.42 37.26
C SER A 68 11.23 6.35 38.46
N ASN A 69 9.98 6.45 38.96
CA ASN A 69 9.60 7.35 40.07
C ASN A 69 9.37 6.59 41.38
N THR A 70 9.42 5.27 41.39
CA THR A 70 9.23 4.42 42.58
C THR A 70 10.56 3.81 43.01
N ASP A 71 10.74 3.61 44.31
CA ASP A 71 11.90 2.90 44.82
C ASP A 71 11.95 1.49 44.26
N PRO A 72 13.08 1.02 43.64
CA PRO A 72 13.22 -0.31 43.09
C PRO A 72 12.89 -1.46 44.07
N ALA A 73 13.05 -1.19 45.40
CA ALA A 73 12.72 -2.20 46.42
C ALA A 73 11.20 -2.37 46.62
N VAL A 74 10.39 -1.43 46.18
CA VAL A 74 8.91 -1.40 46.36
C VAL A 74 8.17 -1.55 45.02
N PHE A 75 8.87 -1.36 43.88
CA PHE A 75 8.25 -1.43 42.57
C PHE A 75 7.84 -2.86 42.20
N ASP A 76 6.55 -3.06 42.00
CA ASP A 76 5.98 -4.31 41.48
C ASP A 76 5.50 -4.10 40.02
N ALA A 77 6.19 -4.71 39.07
CA ALA A 77 5.84 -4.63 37.66
C ALA A 77 4.50 -5.33 37.29
N LEU A 78 3.98 -6.18 38.16
CA LEU A 78 2.69 -6.88 37.99
C LEU A 78 1.53 -6.10 38.61
N ALA A 79 1.82 -5.11 39.45
CA ALA A 79 0.78 -4.25 40.00
C ALA A 79 0.20 -3.32 38.91
N PRO A 80 -1.10 -2.98 38.99
CA PRO A 80 -1.69 -2.01 38.05
C PRO A 80 -0.95 -0.66 38.08
N SER A 81 -0.48 -0.21 36.92
CA SER A 81 0.24 1.05 36.77
C SER A 81 -0.75 2.19 36.45
N PRO A 82 -0.92 3.20 37.33
CA PRO A 82 -1.77 4.35 37.03
C PRO A 82 -1.29 5.13 35.79
N SER A 83 0.03 5.42 35.68
CA SER A 83 0.61 6.07 34.50
C SER A 83 0.47 5.19 33.25
N GLY A 84 0.48 3.85 33.41
CA GLY A 84 0.21 2.90 32.32
C GLY A 84 -1.20 3.06 31.76
N PHE A 85 -2.21 3.15 32.60
CA PHE A 85 -3.60 3.37 32.13
C PHE A 85 -3.77 4.74 31.46
N ILE A 86 -3.13 5.79 31.98
CA ILE A 86 -3.15 7.11 31.34
C ILE A 86 -2.50 7.03 29.96
N GLY A 87 -1.31 6.42 29.86
CA GLY A 87 -0.59 6.24 28.60
C GLY A 87 -1.42 5.44 27.58
N ALA A 88 -2.02 4.31 28.00
CA ALA A 88 -2.90 3.52 27.15
C ALA A 88 -4.08 4.35 26.63
N SER A 89 -4.74 5.12 27.51
CA SER A 89 -5.89 5.94 27.14
C SER A 89 -5.52 7.03 26.13
N ILE A 90 -4.35 7.67 26.28
CA ILE A 90 -3.84 8.67 25.35
C ILE A 90 -3.61 8.05 23.97
N PHE A 91 -2.91 6.91 23.88
CA PHE A 91 -2.60 6.27 22.60
C PHE A 91 -3.84 5.69 21.91
N ILE A 92 -4.80 5.12 22.66
CA ILE A 92 -6.09 4.70 22.13
C ILE A 92 -6.86 5.91 21.59
N GLY A 93 -6.87 7.03 22.32
CA GLY A 93 -7.50 8.28 21.89
C GLY A 93 -6.91 8.80 20.58
N ILE A 94 -5.58 8.84 20.47
CA ILE A 94 -4.87 9.22 19.22
C ILE A 94 -5.27 8.26 18.08
N GLY A 95 -5.27 6.95 18.33
CA GLY A 95 -5.66 5.95 17.34
C GLY A 95 -7.13 6.07 16.90
N MET A 96 -8.04 6.41 17.82
CA MET A 96 -9.44 6.69 17.49
C MET A 96 -9.59 7.94 16.63
N ILE A 97 -8.88 9.02 16.94
CA ILE A 97 -8.86 10.25 16.12
C ILE A 97 -8.31 9.94 14.73
N ALA A 98 -7.17 9.24 14.64
CA ALA A 98 -6.58 8.83 13.35
C ALA A 98 -7.55 7.95 12.53
N SER A 99 -8.26 7.03 13.19
CA SER A 99 -9.30 6.22 12.55
C SER A 99 -10.46 7.09 12.06
N LEU A 100 -10.95 8.03 12.87
CA LEU A 100 -12.02 8.96 12.47
C LEU A 100 -11.60 9.80 11.25
N VAL A 101 -10.38 10.35 11.25
CA VAL A 101 -9.83 11.09 10.10
C VAL A 101 -9.76 10.19 8.88
N THR A 102 -9.32 8.93 9.04
CA THR A 102 -9.27 7.95 7.94
C THR A 102 -10.65 7.74 7.34
N PHE A 103 -11.69 7.54 8.17
CA PHE A 103 -13.05 7.29 7.69
C PHE A 103 -13.75 8.51 7.10
N THR A 104 -13.40 9.70 7.53
CA THR A 104 -14.07 10.97 7.11
C THR A 104 -13.34 11.71 5.99
N ALA A 105 -12.01 11.66 5.98
CA ALA A 105 -11.16 12.45 5.08
C ALA A 105 -9.98 11.64 4.48
N GLY A 106 -10.04 10.30 4.52
CA GLY A 106 -8.92 9.44 4.09
C GLY A 106 -8.51 9.65 2.64
N ASP A 107 -9.46 9.90 1.75
CA ASP A 107 -9.21 10.25 0.36
C ASP A 107 -8.36 11.54 0.24
N ARG A 108 -8.71 12.59 0.98
CA ARG A 108 -7.98 13.87 0.96
C ARG A 108 -6.58 13.73 1.56
N VAL A 109 -6.45 12.95 2.65
CA VAL A 109 -5.15 12.69 3.27
C VAL A 109 -4.23 11.96 2.29
N VAL A 110 -4.71 10.91 1.63
CA VAL A 110 -3.90 10.16 0.66
C VAL A 110 -3.54 11.04 -0.54
N VAL A 111 -4.48 11.78 -1.11
CA VAL A 111 -4.21 12.73 -2.20
C VAL A 111 -3.14 13.75 -1.79
N GLY A 112 -3.26 14.34 -0.58
CA GLY A 112 -2.24 15.26 -0.06
C GLY A 112 -0.86 14.62 0.13
N LEU A 113 -0.81 13.35 0.55
CA LEU A 113 0.45 12.61 0.72
C LEU A 113 1.14 12.27 -0.62
N THR A 114 0.39 12.18 -1.72
CA THR A 114 0.93 11.91 -3.06
C THR A 114 1.36 13.19 -3.79
N GLY A 115 1.00 14.36 -3.28
CA GLY A 115 1.24 15.65 -3.96
C GLY A 115 0.38 15.83 -5.22
N ALA A 116 -0.70 15.06 -5.35
CA ALA A 116 -1.63 15.19 -6.46
C ALA A 116 -2.53 16.43 -6.29
N HIS A 117 -2.92 17.04 -7.39
CA HIS A 117 -3.90 18.12 -7.44
C HIS A 117 -5.13 17.73 -8.27
N GLU A 118 -6.26 18.28 -7.95
CA GLU A 118 -7.51 18.04 -8.67
C GLU A 118 -7.48 18.72 -10.03
N VAL A 119 -8.02 18.05 -11.06
CA VAL A 119 -8.07 18.55 -12.43
C VAL A 119 -9.49 18.65 -12.92
N SER A 120 -9.78 19.70 -13.70
CA SER A 120 -11.10 19.92 -14.29
C SER A 120 -11.26 19.21 -15.65
N ALA A 121 -12.50 19.17 -16.16
CA ALA A 121 -12.79 18.57 -17.46
C ALA A 121 -12.19 19.38 -18.62
N GLU A 122 -11.98 20.66 -18.42
CA GLU A 122 -11.34 21.55 -19.39
C GLU A 122 -9.83 21.30 -19.47
N GLU A 123 -9.19 20.99 -18.33
CA GLU A 123 -7.77 20.71 -18.26
C GLU A 123 -7.43 19.32 -18.80
N GLU A 124 -8.22 18.29 -18.44
CA GLU A 124 -7.96 16.90 -18.83
C GLU A 124 -9.20 16.21 -19.43
N PRO A 125 -9.69 16.68 -20.60
CA PRO A 125 -10.94 16.19 -21.17
C PRO A 125 -10.93 14.71 -21.51
N VAL A 126 -9.80 14.15 -21.97
CA VAL A 126 -9.67 12.72 -22.29
C VAL A 126 -9.82 11.87 -21.04
N LEU A 127 -9.15 12.24 -19.94
CA LEU A 127 -9.23 11.53 -18.66
C LEU A 127 -10.68 11.58 -18.12
N HIS A 128 -11.28 12.76 -18.13
CA HIS A 128 -12.66 12.95 -17.65
C HIS A 128 -13.68 12.11 -18.42
N ASN A 129 -13.55 12.02 -19.76
CA ASN A 129 -14.42 11.22 -20.61
C ASN A 129 -14.23 9.71 -20.36
N VAL A 130 -12.98 9.25 -20.28
CA VAL A 130 -12.68 7.84 -20.01
C VAL A 130 -13.21 7.42 -18.64
N VAL A 131 -13.02 8.25 -17.59
CA VAL A 131 -13.55 7.91 -16.26
C VAL A 131 -15.07 7.95 -16.22
N GLU A 132 -15.72 8.88 -16.93
CA GLU A 132 -17.19 8.91 -17.05
C GLU A 132 -17.73 7.60 -17.68
N GLU A 133 -17.11 7.15 -18.77
CA GLU A 133 -17.47 5.89 -19.42
C GLU A 133 -17.32 4.70 -18.46
N MET A 134 -16.24 4.67 -17.71
CA MET A 134 -16.00 3.58 -16.75
C MET A 134 -16.92 3.68 -15.53
N ALA A 135 -17.32 4.88 -15.10
CA ALA A 135 -18.33 5.10 -14.08
C ALA A 135 -19.70 4.54 -14.52
N ILE A 136 -20.10 4.82 -15.75
CA ILE A 136 -21.34 4.26 -16.35
C ILE A 136 -21.23 2.72 -16.46
N ALA A 137 -20.12 2.20 -16.98
CA ALA A 137 -19.94 0.76 -17.19
C ALA A 137 -19.90 -0.03 -15.87
N SER A 138 -19.38 0.57 -14.80
CA SER A 138 -19.28 -0.04 -13.47
C SER A 138 -20.52 0.15 -12.60
N GLY A 139 -21.38 1.13 -12.93
CA GLY A 139 -22.50 1.54 -12.09
C GLY A 139 -22.07 2.28 -10.83
N LEU A 140 -20.85 2.84 -10.81
CA LEU A 140 -20.32 3.60 -9.69
C LEU A 140 -20.43 5.10 -9.92
N PRO A 141 -20.51 5.92 -8.86
CA PRO A 141 -20.34 7.35 -9.00
C PRO A 141 -18.94 7.67 -9.55
N LYS A 142 -18.87 8.73 -10.38
CA LYS A 142 -17.58 9.22 -10.91
C LYS A 142 -16.68 9.67 -9.77
N PRO A 143 -15.47 9.11 -9.62
CA PRO A 143 -14.52 9.54 -8.61
C PRO A 143 -13.98 10.94 -8.93
N ARG A 144 -13.46 11.64 -7.93
CA ARG A 144 -12.67 12.86 -8.13
C ARG A 144 -11.38 12.51 -8.86
N LEU A 145 -10.97 13.33 -9.83
CA LEU A 145 -9.78 13.10 -10.63
C LEU A 145 -8.64 13.98 -10.15
N VAL A 146 -7.50 13.35 -9.92
CA VAL A 146 -6.30 14.04 -9.46
C VAL A 146 -5.09 13.63 -10.31
N VAL A 147 -4.19 14.58 -10.55
CA VAL A 147 -2.96 14.36 -11.33
C VAL A 147 -1.74 14.61 -10.46
N ILE A 148 -0.73 13.76 -10.62
CA ILE A 148 0.61 13.95 -10.04
C ILE A 148 1.54 14.41 -11.16
N GLU A 149 2.20 15.56 -10.97
CA GLU A 149 3.13 16.12 -11.95
C GLU A 149 4.48 15.39 -11.88
N THR A 150 4.55 14.25 -12.56
CA THR A 150 5.77 13.44 -12.71
C THR A 150 5.74 12.73 -14.06
N ASP A 151 6.91 12.50 -14.65
CA ASP A 151 7.04 11.74 -15.91
C ASP A 151 7.00 10.21 -15.70
N ALA A 152 7.04 9.72 -14.46
CA ALA A 152 6.79 8.31 -14.18
C ALA A 152 5.36 7.92 -14.56
N MET A 153 5.17 6.72 -15.11
CA MET A 153 3.84 6.23 -15.48
C MET A 153 3.22 5.45 -14.33
N ASN A 154 2.14 5.97 -13.73
CA ASN A 154 1.45 5.30 -12.64
C ASN A 154 0.00 5.78 -12.47
N ALA A 155 -0.80 4.97 -11.76
CA ALA A 155 -2.17 5.30 -11.35
C ALA A 155 -2.47 4.74 -9.96
N PHE A 156 -3.49 5.26 -9.31
CA PHE A 156 -3.99 4.76 -8.03
C PHE A 156 -5.45 5.15 -7.81
N ALA A 157 -6.15 4.37 -7.01
CA ALA A 157 -7.45 4.74 -6.47
C ALA A 157 -7.41 4.79 -4.95
N THR A 158 -8.15 5.72 -4.34
CA THR A 158 -8.25 5.89 -2.89
C THR A 158 -9.66 6.26 -2.47
N GLY A 159 -9.97 6.06 -1.21
CA GLY A 159 -11.25 6.44 -0.62
C GLY A 159 -11.87 5.34 0.22
N MET A 160 -12.61 5.76 1.26
CA MET A 160 -13.32 4.86 2.18
C MET A 160 -14.71 4.49 1.69
N ARG A 161 -15.24 5.22 0.71
CA ARG A 161 -16.57 5.04 0.09
C ARG A 161 -16.49 5.39 -1.38
N SER A 162 -17.29 4.72 -2.21
CA SER A 162 -17.36 4.99 -3.65
C SER A 162 -17.74 6.43 -3.98
N GLU A 163 -18.64 7.04 -3.18
CA GLU A 163 -19.10 8.42 -3.36
C GLU A 163 -18.03 9.47 -3.06
N ARG A 164 -16.96 9.10 -2.38
CA ARG A 164 -15.82 9.94 -2.01
C ARG A 164 -14.49 9.39 -2.53
N ALA A 165 -14.55 8.48 -3.50
CA ALA A 165 -13.35 7.96 -4.11
C ALA A 165 -12.61 9.04 -4.91
N ALA A 166 -11.29 8.95 -4.95
CA ALA A 166 -10.45 9.70 -5.87
C ALA A 166 -9.63 8.73 -6.70
N LEU A 167 -9.49 9.03 -8.00
CA LEU A 167 -8.66 8.33 -8.95
C LEU A 167 -7.54 9.26 -9.38
N GLY A 168 -6.31 8.85 -9.11
CA GLY A 168 -5.11 9.61 -9.42
C GLY A 168 -4.33 8.95 -10.55
N VAL A 169 -3.84 9.79 -11.46
CA VAL A 169 -2.94 9.39 -12.52
C VAL A 169 -1.72 10.30 -12.55
N THR A 170 -0.61 9.83 -13.09
CA THR A 170 0.56 10.67 -13.29
C THR A 170 0.52 11.34 -14.66
N ARG A 171 1.19 12.48 -14.79
CA ARG A 171 1.35 13.17 -16.07
C ARG A 171 2.01 12.29 -17.13
N GLY A 172 3.03 11.51 -16.71
CA GLY A 172 3.70 10.55 -17.60
C GLY A 172 2.76 9.47 -18.14
N LEU A 173 1.81 8.99 -17.32
CA LEU A 173 0.80 8.02 -17.76
C LEU A 173 -0.12 8.62 -18.81
N LEU A 174 -0.61 9.84 -18.61
CA LEU A 174 -1.48 10.53 -19.57
C LEU A 174 -0.78 10.79 -20.91
N LYS A 175 0.53 11.08 -20.90
CA LYS A 175 1.32 11.27 -22.12
C LYS A 175 1.66 9.97 -22.84
N GLY A 176 1.84 8.88 -22.09
CA GLY A 176 2.36 7.61 -22.62
C GLY A 176 1.31 6.62 -23.10
N LEU A 177 0.07 6.72 -22.63
CA LEU A 177 -1.01 5.80 -22.96
C LEU A 177 -1.92 6.34 -24.06
N THR A 178 -2.39 5.44 -24.93
CA THR A 178 -3.52 5.72 -25.80
C THR A 178 -4.83 5.76 -24.99
N ARG A 179 -5.91 6.20 -25.62
CA ARG A 179 -7.22 6.26 -24.96
C ARG A 179 -7.70 4.87 -24.50
N GLU A 180 -7.52 3.84 -25.31
CA GLU A 180 -7.91 2.45 -25.00
C GLU A 180 -7.06 1.86 -23.87
N GLU A 181 -5.76 2.18 -23.83
CA GLU A 181 -4.85 1.78 -22.75
C GLU A 181 -5.23 2.49 -21.44
N LEU A 182 -5.50 3.79 -21.50
CA LEU A 182 -5.98 4.57 -20.36
C LEU A 182 -7.32 4.02 -19.84
N GLN A 183 -8.24 3.64 -20.73
CA GLN A 183 -9.50 3.01 -20.38
C GLN A 183 -9.29 1.69 -19.63
N GLY A 184 -8.31 0.88 -20.05
CA GLY A 184 -7.92 -0.35 -19.35
C GLY A 184 -7.41 -0.09 -17.94
N VAL A 185 -6.53 0.90 -17.76
CA VAL A 185 -5.99 1.29 -16.45
C VAL A 185 -7.08 1.88 -15.56
N VAL A 186 -7.88 2.80 -16.07
CA VAL A 186 -9.02 3.39 -15.33
C VAL A 186 -10.02 2.32 -14.91
N GLY A 187 -10.33 1.37 -15.80
CA GLY A 187 -11.20 0.23 -15.48
C GLY A 187 -10.63 -0.64 -14.36
N HIS A 188 -9.30 -0.84 -14.31
CA HIS A 188 -8.62 -1.53 -13.23
C HIS A 188 -8.76 -0.77 -11.90
N GLU A 189 -8.49 0.52 -11.86
CA GLU A 189 -8.64 1.36 -10.68
C GLU A 189 -10.11 1.44 -10.20
N MET A 190 -11.05 1.56 -11.12
CA MET A 190 -12.50 1.54 -10.81
C MET A 190 -12.94 0.20 -10.21
N SER A 191 -12.28 -0.90 -10.59
CA SER A 191 -12.58 -2.20 -9.98
C SER A 191 -12.19 -2.26 -8.50
N HIS A 192 -11.09 -1.63 -8.11
CA HIS A 192 -10.68 -1.52 -6.70
C HIS A 192 -11.70 -0.72 -5.88
N ILE A 193 -12.32 0.33 -6.48
CA ILE A 193 -13.41 1.07 -5.87
C ILE A 193 -14.64 0.16 -5.70
N ALA A 194 -15.02 -0.56 -6.76
CA ALA A 194 -16.16 -1.48 -6.76
C ALA A 194 -16.06 -2.59 -5.68
N ASN A 195 -14.87 -3.13 -5.51
CA ASN A 195 -14.58 -4.23 -4.57
C ASN A 195 -14.29 -3.75 -3.13
N TRP A 196 -14.30 -2.44 -2.89
CA TRP A 196 -13.91 -1.82 -1.63
C TRP A 196 -12.44 -2.08 -1.23
N ASP A 197 -11.59 -2.42 -2.20
CA ASP A 197 -10.15 -2.56 -1.98
C ASP A 197 -9.55 -1.25 -1.52
N THR A 198 -9.97 -0.12 -2.15
CA THR A 198 -9.55 1.23 -1.80
C THR A 198 -9.77 1.56 -0.33
N ARG A 199 -10.88 1.07 0.28
CA ARG A 199 -11.18 1.24 1.70
C ARG A 199 -10.06 0.68 2.58
N TYR A 200 -9.69 -0.58 2.34
CA TYR A 200 -8.65 -1.23 3.12
C TYR A 200 -7.27 -0.64 2.85
N MET A 201 -6.95 -0.37 1.57
CA MET A 201 -5.69 0.24 1.16
C MET A 201 -5.51 1.65 1.74
N THR A 202 -6.56 2.48 1.71
CA THR A 202 -6.57 3.83 2.31
C THR A 202 -6.35 3.76 3.84
N ALA A 203 -7.02 2.83 4.53
CA ALA A 203 -6.83 2.64 5.96
C ALA A 203 -5.39 2.20 6.28
N VAL A 204 -4.82 1.26 5.51
CA VAL A 204 -3.42 0.84 5.65
C VAL A 204 -2.47 2.01 5.40
N ALA A 205 -2.68 2.79 4.33
CA ALA A 205 -1.81 3.92 3.99
C ALA A 205 -1.72 4.93 5.15
N ILE A 206 -2.84 5.30 5.74
CA ILE A 206 -2.88 6.31 6.80
C ILE A 206 -2.39 5.74 8.14
N LEU A 207 -2.94 4.61 8.56
CA LEU A 207 -2.67 4.07 9.90
C LEU A 207 -1.27 3.47 10.02
N VAL A 208 -0.82 2.75 8.99
CA VAL A 208 0.57 2.25 8.93
C VAL A 208 1.54 3.41 8.69
N GLY A 209 1.15 4.37 7.84
CA GLY A 209 1.93 5.59 7.61
C GLY A 209 2.19 6.37 8.89
N LEU A 210 1.20 6.46 9.79
CA LEU A 210 1.37 7.08 11.11
C LEU A 210 2.42 6.36 11.96
N ILE A 211 2.41 5.02 11.98
CA ILE A 211 3.42 4.23 12.70
C ILE A 211 4.83 4.53 12.15
N VAL A 212 4.98 4.55 10.82
CA VAL A 212 6.27 4.84 10.18
C VAL A 212 6.73 6.26 10.51
N LEU A 213 5.83 7.24 10.49
CA LEU A 213 6.13 8.64 10.83
C LEU A 213 6.62 8.78 12.28
N VAL A 214 5.92 8.13 13.22
CA VAL A 214 6.32 8.12 14.63
C VAL A 214 7.68 7.44 14.83
N ALA A 215 7.90 6.29 14.18
CA ALA A 215 9.17 5.57 14.21
C ALA A 215 10.34 6.44 13.69
N ASP A 216 10.15 7.12 12.57
CA ASP A 216 11.15 8.02 12.01
C ASP A 216 11.41 9.24 12.92
N GLY A 217 10.36 9.79 13.52
CA GLY A 217 10.48 10.88 14.50
C GLY A 217 11.33 10.48 15.72
N VAL A 218 11.04 9.30 16.29
CA VAL A 218 11.81 8.75 17.42
C VAL A 218 13.27 8.51 17.00
N ARG A 219 13.51 7.87 15.88
CA ARG A 219 14.86 7.61 15.36
C ARG A 219 15.68 8.90 15.20
N ARG A 220 15.06 9.94 14.61
CA ARG A 220 15.70 11.27 14.46
C ARG A 220 16.00 11.90 15.82
N SER A 221 15.06 11.87 16.74
CA SER A 221 15.24 12.42 18.09
C SER A 221 16.39 11.75 18.84
N LEU A 222 16.51 10.40 18.71
CA LEU A 222 17.63 9.63 19.29
C LEU A 222 18.96 9.99 18.64
N PHE A 223 19.00 10.16 17.31
CA PHE A 223 20.19 10.57 16.59
C PHE A 223 20.68 11.96 17.04
N TYR A 224 19.80 12.95 17.11
CA TYR A 224 20.16 14.29 17.59
C TYR A 224 20.56 14.30 19.06
N ALA A 225 19.90 13.50 19.91
CA ALA A 225 20.29 13.36 21.31
C ALA A 225 21.68 12.71 21.46
N SER A 226 22.12 11.86 20.54
CA SER A 226 23.46 11.28 20.54
C SER A 226 24.55 12.28 20.13
N LEU A 227 24.24 13.18 19.18
CA LEU A 227 25.17 14.23 18.71
C LEU A 227 25.37 15.36 19.74
N GLY A 228 24.35 15.69 20.54
CA GLY A 228 24.41 16.75 21.58
C GLY A 228 25.15 16.37 22.86
N ARG A 229 25.69 15.16 22.96
CA ARG A 229 26.28 14.58 24.18
C ARG A 229 27.80 14.70 24.26
N GLY A 230 28.32 15.89 24.09
CA GLY A 230 29.65 16.28 24.52
C GLY A 230 29.63 16.73 25.99
N GLY A 231 29.76 15.78 26.94
CA GLY A 231 30.06 16.11 28.36
C GLY A 231 28.84 16.19 29.28
N ARG A 232 28.61 15.10 30.01
CA ARG A 232 28.37 14.96 31.44
C ARG A 232 27.75 13.61 31.77
N HIS A 233 28.55 12.78 32.36
CA HIS A 233 28.16 11.52 32.98
C HIS A 233 27.43 11.83 34.30
N ASP A 234 26.13 12.01 34.22
CA ASP A 234 25.24 11.79 35.35
C ASP A 234 23.91 11.26 34.83
N ARG A 235 23.78 9.96 34.85
CA ARG A 235 22.58 9.26 34.35
C ARG A 235 21.98 8.42 35.46
N ARG A 236 20.91 8.90 36.01
CA ARG A 236 19.82 8.08 36.56
C ARG A 236 19.33 7.12 35.44
N GLY A 237 19.25 5.82 35.74
CA GLY A 237 19.00 4.72 34.79
C GLY A 237 17.70 4.78 33.96
N GLY A 238 16.81 5.77 34.15
CA GLY A 238 15.50 5.84 33.49
C GLY A 238 15.55 6.11 32.00
N SER A 239 16.52 6.89 31.50
CA SER A 239 16.59 7.20 30.04
C SER A 239 17.01 6.00 29.20
N ALA A 240 17.83 5.10 29.69
CA ALA A 240 18.24 3.88 28.98
C ALA A 240 17.07 2.88 28.91
N THR A 241 16.33 2.70 29.99
CA THR A 241 15.15 1.83 30.06
C THR A 241 14.08 2.30 29.10
N PHE A 242 13.78 3.61 29.06
CA PHE A 242 12.84 4.21 28.10
C PHE A 242 13.22 3.92 26.64
N LEU A 243 14.51 4.06 26.29
CA LEU A 243 15.01 3.75 24.95
C LEU A 243 14.88 2.27 24.60
N ILE A 244 15.13 1.35 25.55
CA ILE A 244 14.99 -0.08 25.36
C ILE A 244 13.51 -0.43 25.08
N VAL A 245 12.57 0.12 25.86
CA VAL A 245 11.13 -0.11 25.64
C VAL A 245 10.69 0.37 24.25
N ILE A 246 11.11 1.57 23.84
CA ILE A 246 10.82 2.08 22.48
C ILE A 246 11.39 1.14 21.43
N LEU A 247 12.64 0.69 21.56
CA LEU A 247 13.26 -0.23 20.60
C LEU A 247 12.52 -1.58 20.51
N ILE A 248 12.12 -2.15 21.64
CA ILE A 248 11.36 -3.41 21.69
C ILE A 248 10.03 -3.22 20.99
N VAL A 249 9.29 -2.14 21.28
CA VAL A 249 7.98 -1.89 20.66
C VAL A 249 8.12 -1.70 19.16
N PHE A 250 9.08 -0.91 18.67
CA PHE A 250 9.28 -0.74 17.24
C PHE A 250 9.76 -2.02 16.56
N SER A 251 10.53 -2.87 17.23
CA SER A 251 10.92 -4.19 16.70
C SER A 251 9.71 -5.11 16.48
N ILE A 252 8.64 -4.92 17.25
CA ILE A 252 7.38 -5.67 17.10
C ILE A 252 6.44 -4.99 16.09
N LEU A 253 6.30 -3.65 16.16
CA LEU A 253 5.38 -2.92 15.29
C LEU A 253 5.80 -2.92 13.81
N ALA A 254 7.10 -2.84 13.52
CA ALA A 254 7.58 -2.79 12.14
C ALA A 254 7.25 -4.06 11.32
N PRO A 255 7.46 -5.30 11.84
CA PRO A 255 7.01 -6.51 11.14
C PRO A 255 5.50 -6.58 10.98
N ILE A 256 4.72 -6.15 11.98
CA ILE A 256 3.26 -6.12 11.89
C ILE A 256 2.81 -5.13 10.81
N ALA A 257 3.36 -3.93 10.78
CA ALA A 257 3.09 -2.95 9.75
C ALA A 257 3.42 -3.49 8.35
N ALA A 258 4.58 -4.13 8.17
CA ALA A 258 4.96 -4.77 6.92
C ALA A 258 4.01 -5.91 6.52
N MET A 259 3.54 -6.70 7.47
CA MET A 259 2.56 -7.76 7.23
C MET A 259 1.19 -7.18 6.81
N LEU A 260 0.73 -6.11 7.45
CA LEU A 260 -0.52 -5.43 7.10
C LEU A 260 -0.48 -4.84 5.69
N VAL A 261 0.65 -4.23 5.30
CA VAL A 261 0.87 -3.77 3.92
C VAL A 261 0.83 -4.95 2.94
N ARG A 262 1.44 -6.08 3.25
CA ARG A 262 1.36 -7.28 2.40
C ARG A 262 -0.07 -7.81 2.24
N PHE A 263 -0.88 -7.79 3.30
CA PHE A 263 -2.29 -8.18 3.21
C PHE A 263 -3.13 -7.16 2.42
N ALA A 264 -2.72 -5.89 2.41
CA ALA A 264 -3.39 -4.88 1.58
C ALA A 264 -3.23 -5.19 0.08
N VAL A 265 -2.10 -5.78 -0.31
CA VAL A 265 -1.82 -6.16 -1.70
C VAL A 265 -1.92 -7.67 -1.86
N SER A 266 -3.10 -8.17 -2.15
CA SER A 266 -3.32 -9.60 -2.46
C SER A 266 -3.24 -9.82 -3.97
N ARG A 267 -2.45 -10.81 -4.43
CA ARG A 267 -2.37 -11.20 -5.85
C ARG A 267 -3.74 -11.53 -6.44
N GLN A 268 -4.62 -12.14 -5.66
CA GLN A 268 -5.98 -12.46 -6.11
C GLN A 268 -6.83 -11.21 -6.35
N ARG A 269 -6.64 -10.13 -5.56
CA ARG A 269 -7.31 -8.85 -5.78
C ARG A 269 -6.88 -8.20 -7.09
N GLU A 270 -5.59 -8.23 -7.40
CA GLU A 270 -5.07 -7.72 -8.66
C GLU A 270 -5.65 -8.47 -9.86
N TYR A 271 -5.67 -9.80 -9.80
CA TYR A 271 -6.27 -10.60 -10.86
C TYR A 271 -7.78 -10.39 -11.00
N LEU A 272 -8.48 -10.16 -9.88
CA LEU A 272 -9.90 -9.81 -9.90
C LEU A 272 -10.10 -8.42 -10.52
N ALA A 273 -9.23 -7.46 -10.20
CA ALA A 273 -9.26 -6.12 -10.77
C ALA A 273 -9.00 -6.13 -12.28
N ASP A 274 -8.00 -6.90 -12.74
CA ASP A 274 -7.71 -7.07 -14.16
C ASP A 274 -8.92 -7.63 -14.93
N ALA A 275 -9.50 -8.71 -14.42
CA ALA A 275 -10.65 -9.32 -15.07
C ALA A 275 -11.91 -8.44 -15.00
N THR A 276 -12.06 -7.64 -13.94
CA THR A 276 -13.15 -6.67 -13.82
C THR A 276 -12.97 -5.50 -14.79
N SER A 277 -11.74 -5.01 -14.97
CA SER A 277 -11.40 -4.03 -15.98
C SER A 277 -11.83 -4.50 -17.37
N VAL A 278 -11.48 -5.73 -17.73
CA VAL A 278 -11.92 -6.33 -19.01
C VAL A 278 -13.45 -6.39 -19.12
N ARG A 279 -14.15 -6.69 -18.03
CA ARG A 279 -15.63 -6.68 -18.03
C ARG A 279 -16.21 -5.29 -18.26
N PHE A 280 -15.59 -4.23 -17.74
CA PHE A 280 -16.04 -2.86 -17.95
C PHE A 280 -15.73 -2.36 -19.36
N THR A 281 -14.51 -2.61 -19.83
CA THR A 281 -14.02 -2.10 -21.12
C THR A 281 -14.41 -2.97 -22.31
N ARG A 282 -14.71 -4.25 -22.11
CA ARG A 282 -14.84 -5.28 -23.16
C ARG A 282 -13.59 -5.39 -24.05
N ASN A 283 -12.46 -4.86 -23.59
CA ASN A 283 -11.20 -4.81 -24.34
C ASN A 283 -10.02 -5.23 -23.45
N PRO A 284 -9.64 -6.51 -23.43
CA PRO A 284 -8.47 -6.97 -22.69
C PRO A 284 -7.17 -6.40 -23.25
N GLN A 285 -7.13 -6.12 -24.59
CA GLN A 285 -5.91 -5.68 -25.25
C GLN A 285 -5.45 -4.30 -24.79
N GLY A 286 -6.37 -3.40 -24.45
CA GLY A 286 -6.06 -2.09 -23.90
C GLY A 286 -5.26 -2.19 -22.59
N LEU A 287 -5.71 -3.03 -21.64
CA LEU A 287 -5.01 -3.24 -20.38
C LEU A 287 -3.69 -4.01 -20.57
N ILE A 288 -3.64 -5.02 -21.45
CA ILE A 288 -2.42 -5.77 -21.77
C ILE A 288 -1.34 -4.83 -22.30
N SER A 289 -1.69 -3.97 -23.27
CA SER A 289 -0.76 -3.00 -23.86
C SER A 289 -0.29 -1.97 -22.81
N ALA A 290 -1.22 -1.44 -21.99
CA ALA A 290 -0.91 -0.52 -20.91
C ALA A 290 0.08 -1.12 -19.91
N LEU A 291 -0.14 -2.36 -19.44
CA LEU A 291 0.76 -3.05 -18.51
C LEU A 291 2.16 -3.24 -19.11
N GLY A 292 2.25 -3.58 -20.40
CA GLY A 292 3.56 -3.69 -21.09
C GLY A 292 4.31 -2.35 -21.13
N LYS A 293 3.62 -1.24 -21.40
CA LYS A 293 4.22 0.11 -21.36
C LYS A 293 4.63 0.53 -19.95
N LEU A 294 3.79 0.26 -18.96
CA LEU A 294 4.08 0.54 -17.54
C LEU A 294 5.31 -0.24 -17.06
N GLU A 295 5.50 -1.47 -17.52
CA GLU A 295 6.67 -2.28 -17.19
C GLU A 295 7.94 -1.72 -17.83
N ALA A 296 7.89 -1.36 -19.11
CA ALA A 296 9.02 -0.78 -19.85
C ALA A 296 9.40 0.60 -19.33
N ALA A 297 8.45 1.40 -18.84
CA ALA A 297 8.63 2.75 -18.34
C ALA A 297 8.92 2.83 -16.83
N ALA A 298 9.30 1.72 -16.18
CA ALA A 298 9.51 1.65 -14.73
C ALA A 298 10.67 2.57 -14.27
N ALA A 299 10.40 3.87 -14.22
CA ALA A 299 11.27 4.88 -13.65
C ALA A 299 10.93 5.09 -12.16
N PRO A 300 11.92 5.23 -11.27
CA PRO A 300 11.64 5.55 -9.87
C PRO A 300 10.97 6.93 -9.79
N PHE A 301 9.90 6.97 -9.02
CA PHE A 301 9.13 8.18 -8.81
C PHE A 301 9.47 8.73 -7.42
N HIS A 302 10.32 9.76 -7.38
CA HIS A 302 10.87 10.31 -6.13
C HIS A 302 9.84 10.98 -5.21
N GLY A 303 8.64 11.28 -5.70
CA GLY A 303 7.51 11.82 -4.90
C GLY A 303 6.69 10.76 -4.16
N ALA A 304 6.96 9.45 -4.39
CA ALA A 304 6.22 8.40 -3.73
C ALA A 304 6.55 8.28 -2.24
N ASN A 305 5.53 8.17 -1.41
CA ASN A 305 5.66 7.91 0.01
C ASN A 305 5.60 6.39 0.28
N ARG A 306 6.44 5.89 1.20
CA ARG A 306 6.39 4.48 1.66
C ARG A 306 5.01 4.06 2.17
N ALA A 307 4.25 5.00 2.72
CA ALA A 307 2.89 4.74 3.19
C ALA A 307 1.89 4.49 2.05
N THR A 308 2.08 5.11 0.88
CA THR A 308 1.16 5.04 -0.26
C THR A 308 1.62 4.11 -1.38
N GLN A 309 2.87 3.60 -1.33
CA GLN A 309 3.47 2.80 -2.40
C GLN A 309 2.63 1.59 -2.85
N HIS A 310 1.88 0.98 -1.92
CA HIS A 310 1.07 -0.20 -2.18
C HIS A 310 -0.26 0.10 -2.90
N MET A 311 -0.58 1.36 -3.10
CA MET A 311 -1.80 1.81 -3.79
C MET A 311 -1.56 1.99 -5.30
N PHE A 312 -0.31 2.11 -5.74
CA PHE A 312 0.04 2.37 -7.13
C PHE A 312 0.01 1.07 -7.95
N ILE A 313 -0.45 1.16 -9.20
CA ILE A 313 -0.56 0.00 -10.11
C ILE A 313 0.80 -0.67 -10.39
N VAL A 314 1.89 0.13 -10.34
CA VAL A 314 3.28 -0.33 -10.39
C VAL A 314 4.03 0.23 -9.19
N ASN A 315 4.90 -0.59 -8.58
CA ASN A 315 5.70 -0.14 -7.44
C ASN A 315 6.58 1.08 -7.81
N PRO A 316 6.33 2.26 -7.18
CA PRO A 316 7.03 3.50 -7.52
C PRO A 316 8.51 3.53 -7.12
N PHE A 317 8.99 2.55 -6.33
CA PHE A 317 10.38 2.43 -5.90
C PHE A 317 11.18 1.37 -6.67
N ARG A 318 10.59 0.75 -7.70
CA ARG A 318 11.27 -0.24 -8.52
C ARG A 318 12.39 0.43 -9.32
N LYS A 319 13.64 -0.03 -9.18
CA LYS A 319 14.75 0.34 -10.04
C LYS A 319 14.74 -0.55 -11.28
N PHE A 320 15.16 0.01 -12.41
CA PHE A 320 15.32 -0.71 -13.67
C PHE A 320 16.31 -1.89 -13.45
N GLY A 321 15.90 -3.11 -13.76
CA GLY A 321 16.74 -4.31 -13.65
C GLY A 321 16.85 -4.96 -12.27
N GLU A 322 16.18 -4.48 -11.23
CA GLU A 322 16.05 -5.21 -9.97
C GLU A 322 14.93 -6.24 -10.10
N ASP A 323 15.31 -7.53 -10.13
CA ASP A 323 14.39 -8.64 -9.82
C ASP A 323 13.95 -8.46 -8.36
N ALA A 324 12.78 -7.83 -8.18
CA ALA A 324 12.16 -7.83 -6.87
C ALA A 324 11.97 -9.29 -6.47
N SER A 325 12.71 -9.74 -5.45
CA SER A 325 12.48 -11.06 -4.87
C SER A 325 10.97 -11.21 -4.67
N ALA A 326 10.39 -12.28 -5.19
CA ALA A 326 8.93 -12.49 -5.26
C ALA A 326 8.23 -12.37 -3.89
N LEU A 327 8.99 -12.37 -2.81
CA LEU A 327 8.58 -12.15 -1.41
C LEU A 327 8.37 -10.67 -1.04
N MET A 328 8.98 -9.72 -1.76
CA MET A 328 8.90 -8.27 -1.48
C MET A 328 8.02 -7.51 -2.49
N ALA A 329 7.57 -8.17 -3.57
CA ALA A 329 6.72 -7.55 -4.57
C ALA A 329 5.33 -7.26 -3.99
N THR A 330 4.92 -6.00 -4.04
CA THR A 330 3.58 -5.54 -3.62
C THR A 330 2.50 -5.97 -4.62
N HIS A 331 2.85 -6.19 -5.91
CA HIS A 331 1.93 -6.64 -6.96
C HIS A 331 2.44 -7.94 -7.62
N PRO A 332 1.55 -8.74 -8.25
CA PRO A 332 1.98 -9.87 -9.06
C PRO A 332 2.89 -9.39 -10.21
N PRO A 333 3.82 -10.24 -10.69
CA PRO A 333 4.59 -9.93 -11.88
C PRO A 333 3.67 -9.55 -13.07
N ILE A 334 4.04 -8.50 -13.80
CA ILE A 334 3.22 -7.96 -14.89
C ILE A 334 3.04 -9.01 -15.99
N GLU A 335 4.07 -9.81 -16.26
CA GLU A 335 4.01 -10.90 -17.24
C GLU A 335 2.90 -11.92 -16.91
N LYS A 336 2.72 -12.26 -15.61
CA LYS A 336 1.66 -13.16 -15.17
C LYS A 336 0.27 -12.54 -15.27
N ARG A 337 0.16 -11.21 -15.07
CA ARG A 337 -1.09 -10.48 -15.30
C ARG A 337 -1.45 -10.51 -16.78
N ILE A 338 -0.50 -10.20 -17.67
CA ILE A 338 -0.68 -10.23 -19.13
C ILE A 338 -1.04 -11.64 -19.62
N GLU A 339 -0.35 -12.68 -19.14
CA GLU A 339 -0.67 -14.07 -19.48
C GLU A 339 -2.11 -14.44 -19.13
N ARG A 340 -2.56 -14.06 -17.92
CA ARG A 340 -3.94 -14.32 -17.47
C ARG A 340 -4.96 -13.54 -18.29
N LEU A 341 -4.69 -12.29 -18.61
CA LEU A 341 -5.56 -11.46 -19.45
C LEU A 341 -5.72 -12.05 -20.87
N ARG A 342 -4.64 -12.59 -21.48
CA ARG A 342 -4.69 -13.27 -22.78
C ARG A 342 -5.54 -14.54 -22.74
N ASN A 343 -5.58 -15.20 -21.59
CA ASN A 343 -6.36 -16.43 -21.38
C ASN A 343 -7.83 -16.16 -20.96
N LEU A 344 -8.21 -14.90 -20.70
CA LEU A 344 -9.60 -14.50 -20.64
C LEU A 344 -10.12 -14.53 -22.07
N GLY A 345 -10.79 -15.63 -22.47
CA GLY A 345 -11.42 -15.74 -23.79
C GLY A 345 -12.40 -14.61 -24.09
N PRO A 346 -12.90 -14.48 -25.34
CA PRO A 346 -13.89 -13.47 -25.68
C PRO A 346 -15.13 -13.64 -24.79
N GLN A 347 -15.47 -12.57 -24.07
CA GLN A 347 -16.64 -12.48 -23.18
C GLN A 347 -17.85 -11.89 -23.90
#